data_6858fa97f9c8502dc7f9e0412572c7dd
#
_entry.id   6858fa97f9c8502dc7f9e0412572c7dd
#
_cell.length_a   1.000
_cell.length_b   1.000
_cell.length_c   1.000
_cell.angle_alpha   90.00
_cell.angle_beta   90.00
_cell.angle_gamma   90.00
#
_symmetry.space_group_name_H-M   'P 1'
#
loop_
_entity.id
_entity.type
_entity.pdbx_description
1 polymer ?
#
loop_
_entity_poly.entity_id
_entity_poly.type
_entity_poly.pdbx_seq_one_letter_code
_entity_poly.pdbx_strand_id
1 'polypeptide(L)'
;MKFDYDVIVIGGGHAGCEAATAAANMGAKTCLVTMDMNKVAQMSCNPAVGGIAKGQIVREIDALGGNMGKVTDATSIQFKMLNKGKGPAVWSPRAQCDRERFIVEWRRVLDRTPNLDIWQDQADQLLVKNGEAIGVKTIWGVNIMAKAIVVTAGTFLNGLMHIGHHKYPGGRCSEPAVPHFSESISYWGIRSARMKTGTPLRLDKRSIHFEDTVMQPGDNEFHTFSYLGMPPTLKQLPCWTCDTNSAVHEILRADLANSPLYNGQIQSTGPRYCPSIETKLVTFPDKDQHPLFIEPEGEDTNEMYLNGFSSSMPIETQLRALHKIPALRDAKIYRAGYAIEYDYFDPTQLKHSLESKIIKGLFMAGQVNGTTGYEEAGGQGIVAGINAAMFCSGNDPFIMKRDESYIGVLIDDLVTKGVDEPYRMFTSRAEYRILLRQDDADARLTEKAYNIGLATQERLDWWLQKKNAIGRLVKFCDETSVKPNEINSALEAIGTTPLRMGCKISDLIGRPQITMTMLSTVIPTLKEMMNEPENRKEEISEGAEIRIKYKGYIERERMIADKMHRLEDIKIKGHFDYSQLKEISTEGRQKLKHINPDTLGQASRIPGVSPSDINVLLVLLGR
;
A
#
# COMPACT_ATOMS: atom_id res chain seq x y z
N MET A 1 -16.40 -21.57 26.76
CA MET A 1 -15.79 -20.29 27.12
C MET A 1 -16.71 -19.21 26.60
N LYS A 2 -16.97 -18.14 27.36
CA LYS A 2 -17.76 -17.00 26.87
C LYS A 2 -16.77 -16.02 26.23
N PHE A 3 -17.01 -15.62 24.99
CA PHE A 3 -16.25 -14.57 24.30
C PHE A 3 -17.00 -13.25 24.44
N ASP A 4 -16.24 -12.16 24.63
CA ASP A 4 -16.77 -10.79 24.72
C ASP A 4 -16.99 -10.22 23.32
N TYR A 5 -16.10 -10.61 22.38
CA TYR A 5 -16.09 -10.21 20.96
C TYR A 5 -15.91 -11.41 20.04
N ASP A 6 -16.22 -11.25 18.77
CA ASP A 6 -15.80 -12.16 17.72
C ASP A 6 -14.35 -11.90 17.33
N VAL A 7 -14.01 -10.62 17.10
CA VAL A 7 -12.68 -10.19 16.65
C VAL A 7 -12.11 -9.12 17.58
N ILE A 8 -10.83 -9.26 17.98
CA ILE A 8 -10.04 -8.18 18.57
C ILE A 8 -8.97 -7.76 17.57
N VAL A 9 -8.86 -6.46 17.32
CA VAL A 9 -7.77 -5.85 16.54
C VAL A 9 -6.86 -5.07 17.47
N ILE A 10 -5.56 -5.35 17.44
CA ILE A 10 -4.56 -4.73 18.32
C ILE A 10 -3.74 -3.73 17.53
N GLY A 11 -3.86 -2.45 17.88
CA GLY A 11 -3.18 -1.33 17.24
C GLY A 11 -4.08 -0.54 16.28
N GLY A 12 -4.26 0.75 16.54
CA GLY A 12 -5.09 1.67 15.76
C GLY A 12 -4.35 2.36 14.61
N GLY A 13 -3.33 1.71 14.00
CA GLY A 13 -2.67 2.20 12.78
C GLY A 13 -3.51 1.95 11.51
N HIS A 14 -2.96 2.24 10.32
CA HIS A 14 -3.66 2.06 9.04
C HIS A 14 -4.18 0.63 8.85
N ALA A 15 -3.38 -0.39 9.20
CA ALA A 15 -3.80 -1.78 9.13
C ALA A 15 -4.94 -2.08 10.11
N GLY A 16 -4.84 -1.58 11.35
CA GLY A 16 -5.84 -1.84 12.38
C GLY A 16 -7.17 -1.15 12.09
N CYS A 17 -7.15 0.07 11.59
CA CYS A 17 -8.36 0.79 11.21
C CYS A 17 -9.11 0.07 10.08
N GLU A 18 -8.40 -0.37 9.03
CA GLU A 18 -9.02 -1.14 7.94
C GLU A 18 -9.48 -2.53 8.41
N ALA A 19 -8.69 -3.23 9.24
CA ALA A 19 -9.09 -4.54 9.76
C ALA A 19 -10.34 -4.47 10.65
N ALA A 20 -10.39 -3.49 11.56
CA ALA A 20 -11.49 -3.33 12.49
C ALA A 20 -12.79 -2.96 11.77
N THR A 21 -12.74 -2.01 10.84
CA THR A 21 -13.91 -1.60 10.05
C THR A 21 -14.39 -2.72 9.13
N ALA A 22 -13.48 -3.48 8.49
CA ALA A 22 -13.82 -4.60 7.64
C ALA A 22 -14.54 -5.71 8.43
N ALA A 23 -13.97 -6.15 9.55
CA ALA A 23 -14.57 -7.18 10.38
C ALA A 23 -15.96 -6.76 10.92
N ALA A 24 -16.08 -5.53 11.42
CA ALA A 24 -17.33 -5.01 11.96
C ALA A 24 -18.41 -4.84 10.89
N ASN A 25 -18.06 -4.34 9.70
CA ASN A 25 -19.01 -4.19 8.59
C ASN A 25 -19.50 -5.54 8.05
N MET A 26 -18.72 -6.61 8.18
CA MET A 26 -19.17 -7.98 7.89
C MET A 26 -20.01 -8.60 9.02
N GLY A 27 -20.37 -7.83 10.04
CA GLY A 27 -21.27 -8.24 11.13
C GLY A 27 -20.57 -8.88 12.33
N ALA A 28 -19.22 -8.99 12.35
CA ALA A 28 -18.51 -9.48 13.53
C ALA A 28 -18.50 -8.43 14.64
N LYS A 29 -18.81 -8.84 15.87
CA LYS A 29 -18.66 -7.98 17.05
C LYS A 29 -17.17 -7.76 17.29
N THR A 30 -16.68 -6.55 17.01
CA THR A 30 -15.25 -6.22 16.92
C THR A 30 -14.84 -5.25 18.01
N CYS A 31 -13.64 -5.44 18.58
CA CYS A 31 -13.00 -4.50 19.49
C CYS A 31 -11.65 -4.06 18.92
N LEU A 32 -11.46 -2.75 18.76
CA LEU A 32 -10.16 -2.15 18.46
C LEU A 32 -9.46 -1.73 19.74
N VAL A 33 -8.39 -2.42 20.11
CA VAL A 33 -7.54 -2.07 21.25
C VAL A 33 -6.40 -1.19 20.77
N THR A 34 -6.32 0.04 21.27
CA THR A 34 -5.28 1.02 20.88
C THR A 34 -4.78 1.79 22.08
N MET A 35 -3.49 2.13 22.10
CA MET A 35 -2.87 2.89 23.20
C MET A 35 -3.36 4.34 23.28
N ASP A 36 -3.69 4.94 22.14
CA ASP A 36 -4.21 6.30 22.05
C ASP A 36 -5.25 6.41 20.92
N MET A 37 -6.52 6.55 21.33
CA MET A 37 -7.63 6.69 20.38
C MET A 37 -7.67 8.06 19.66
N ASN A 38 -6.83 9.03 20.06
CA ASN A 38 -6.68 10.31 19.36
C ASN A 38 -5.56 10.30 18.30
N LYS A 39 -4.89 9.15 18.11
CA LYS A 39 -3.79 8.98 17.16
C LYS A 39 -4.02 7.85 16.17
N VAL A 40 -5.29 7.49 15.94
CA VAL A 40 -5.65 6.44 14.99
C VAL A 40 -5.21 6.80 13.57
N ALA A 41 -4.71 5.82 12.84
CA ALA A 41 -4.17 5.97 11.49
C ALA A 41 -3.20 7.15 11.30
N GLN A 42 -2.49 7.56 12.35
CA GLN A 42 -1.55 8.68 12.27
C GLN A 42 -0.45 8.43 11.25
N MET A 43 -0.25 9.38 10.35
CA MET A 43 0.86 9.40 9.40
C MET A 43 2.18 9.69 10.11
N SER A 44 2.92 8.65 10.47
CA SER A 44 4.17 8.76 11.25
C SER A 44 5.36 9.25 10.44
N CYS A 45 5.32 9.07 9.13
CA CYS A 45 6.34 9.49 8.17
C CYS A 45 5.79 10.64 7.32
N ASN A 46 5.78 10.52 6.00
CA ASN A 46 5.27 11.56 5.11
C ASN A 46 3.74 11.70 5.21
N PRO A 47 3.19 12.93 5.13
CA PRO A 47 1.76 13.17 5.17
C PRO A 47 1.12 12.95 3.79
N ALA A 48 1.33 11.77 3.19
CA ALA A 48 0.84 11.46 1.86
C ALA A 48 0.36 10.01 1.74
N VAL A 49 -0.66 9.80 0.92
CA VAL A 49 -1.23 8.50 0.56
C VAL A 49 -1.09 8.27 -0.94
N GLY A 50 -0.81 7.03 -1.34
CA GLY A 50 -0.66 6.66 -2.73
C GLY A 50 0.78 6.81 -3.24
N GLY A 51 0.91 6.97 -4.55
CA GLY A 51 2.19 6.92 -5.25
C GLY A 51 2.37 5.62 -6.02
N ILE A 52 3.56 5.41 -6.59
CA ILE A 52 3.84 4.29 -7.51
C ILE A 52 3.52 2.94 -6.86
N ALA A 53 2.63 2.18 -7.47
CA ALA A 53 2.00 0.93 -7.02
C ALA A 53 1.09 1.09 -5.77
N LYS A 54 1.30 2.10 -4.96
CA LYS A 54 0.57 2.31 -3.72
C LYS A 54 -0.81 2.91 -3.95
N GLY A 55 -0.94 3.83 -4.92
CA GLY A 55 -2.23 4.36 -5.35
C GLY A 55 -3.17 3.25 -5.83
N GLN A 56 -2.64 2.23 -6.51
CA GLN A 56 -3.38 1.04 -6.90
C GLN A 56 -3.92 0.28 -5.69
N ILE A 57 -3.09 0.07 -4.66
CA ILE A 57 -3.51 -0.58 -3.42
C ILE A 57 -4.66 0.19 -2.75
N VAL A 58 -4.58 1.52 -2.67
CA VAL A 58 -5.67 2.33 -2.08
C VAL A 58 -6.97 2.20 -2.86
N ARG A 59 -6.90 2.19 -4.20
CA ARG A 59 -8.06 1.95 -5.06
C ARG A 59 -8.65 0.55 -4.85
N GLU A 60 -7.81 -0.45 -4.61
CA GLU A 60 -8.23 -1.82 -4.30
C GLU A 60 -8.86 -1.94 -2.91
N ILE A 61 -8.29 -1.28 -1.89
CA ILE A 61 -8.89 -1.17 -0.56
C ILE A 61 -10.28 -0.55 -0.67
N ASP A 62 -10.42 0.55 -1.41
CA ASP A 62 -11.70 1.20 -1.62
C ASP A 62 -12.70 0.31 -2.36
N ALA A 63 -12.28 -0.37 -3.43
CA ALA A 63 -13.12 -1.29 -4.20
C ALA A 63 -13.67 -2.44 -3.35
N LEU A 64 -12.91 -2.89 -2.35
CA LEU A 64 -13.35 -3.88 -1.36
C LEU A 64 -14.35 -3.31 -0.34
N GLY A 65 -14.44 -1.99 -0.19
CA GLY A 65 -15.30 -1.35 0.81
C GLY A 65 -14.55 -0.72 1.98
N GLY A 66 -13.20 -0.66 1.92
CA GLY A 66 -12.35 0.02 2.89
C GLY A 66 -12.50 1.54 2.89
N ASN A 67 -11.81 2.20 3.79
CA ASN A 67 -12.04 3.61 4.09
C ASN A 67 -10.84 4.52 3.78
N MET A 68 -9.62 3.98 3.59
CA MET A 68 -8.42 4.78 3.34
C MET A 68 -8.59 5.75 2.15
N GLY A 69 -9.21 5.30 1.06
CA GLY A 69 -9.51 6.13 -0.10
C GLY A 69 -10.42 7.30 0.23
N LYS A 70 -11.53 7.06 0.94
CA LYS A 70 -12.50 8.09 1.37
C LYS A 70 -11.87 9.12 2.29
N VAL A 71 -11.10 8.67 3.28
CA VAL A 71 -10.41 9.55 4.22
C VAL A 71 -9.34 10.39 3.51
N THR A 72 -8.64 9.79 2.54
CA THR A 72 -7.66 10.49 1.70
C THR A 72 -8.33 11.60 0.90
N ASP A 73 -9.46 11.32 0.23
CA ASP A 73 -10.19 12.30 -0.55
C ASP A 73 -10.68 13.47 0.32
N ALA A 74 -11.22 13.17 1.51
CA ALA A 74 -11.73 14.18 2.44
C ALA A 74 -10.63 15.10 3.03
N THR A 75 -9.39 14.65 3.05
CA THR A 75 -8.27 15.35 3.72
C THR A 75 -7.15 15.77 2.79
N SER A 76 -7.32 15.57 1.49
CA SER A 76 -6.32 15.91 0.47
C SER A 76 -6.11 17.41 0.34
N ILE A 77 -4.85 17.83 0.43
CA ILE A 77 -4.37 19.22 0.22
C ILE A 77 -3.50 19.35 -1.04
N GLN A 78 -3.20 18.25 -1.72
CA GLN A 78 -2.59 18.23 -3.06
C GLN A 78 -2.84 16.89 -3.70
N PHE A 79 -3.06 16.86 -5.01
CA PHE A 79 -3.19 15.65 -5.81
C PHE A 79 -2.20 15.64 -6.98
N LYS A 80 -1.64 14.45 -7.29
CA LYS A 80 -0.87 14.19 -8.50
C LYS A 80 -1.12 12.79 -9.04
N MET A 81 -1.34 12.68 -10.36
CA MET A 81 -1.29 11.39 -11.05
C MET A 81 0.14 11.11 -11.51
N LEU A 82 0.84 10.23 -10.81
CA LEU A 82 2.22 9.85 -11.16
C LEU A 82 2.25 8.91 -12.37
N ASN A 83 3.35 8.96 -13.12
CA ASN A 83 3.59 8.14 -14.33
C ASN A 83 2.56 8.35 -15.46
N LYS A 84 1.87 9.49 -15.51
CA LYS A 84 0.85 9.77 -16.56
C LYS A 84 1.41 9.58 -17.98
N GLY A 85 2.67 9.95 -18.23
CA GLY A 85 3.37 9.75 -19.51
C GLY A 85 3.83 8.30 -19.81
N LYS A 86 3.69 7.35 -18.87
CA LYS A 86 4.13 5.94 -19.04
C LYS A 86 3.00 4.97 -19.36
N GLY A 87 1.79 5.47 -19.49
CA GLY A 87 0.58 4.69 -19.81
C GLY A 87 -0.15 4.15 -18.56
N PRO A 88 -1.44 3.74 -18.75
CA PRO A 88 -2.39 3.46 -17.67
C PRO A 88 -2.01 2.27 -16.79
N ALA A 89 -1.20 1.33 -17.28
CA ALA A 89 -0.73 0.18 -16.49
C ALA A 89 0.06 0.58 -15.23
N VAL A 90 0.62 1.78 -15.21
CA VAL A 90 1.46 2.28 -14.11
C VAL A 90 1.03 3.66 -13.58
N TRP A 91 -0.10 4.19 -14.03
CA TRP A 91 -0.67 5.40 -13.45
C TRP A 91 -0.95 5.19 -11.98
N SER A 92 -0.51 6.12 -11.17
CA SER A 92 -0.52 5.94 -9.72
C SER A 92 -0.92 7.24 -9.04
N PRO A 93 -2.16 7.33 -8.52
CA PRO A 93 -2.62 8.52 -7.80
C PRO A 93 -1.83 8.69 -6.50
N ARG A 94 -1.49 9.94 -6.17
CA ARG A 94 -0.87 10.36 -4.92
C ARG A 94 -1.52 11.62 -4.41
N ALA A 95 -1.92 11.62 -3.14
CA ALA A 95 -2.42 12.79 -2.45
C ALA A 95 -1.51 13.14 -1.28
N GLN A 96 -1.21 14.43 -1.13
CA GLN A 96 -0.74 15.01 0.11
C GLN A 96 -1.97 15.25 0.98
N CYS A 97 -1.92 14.87 2.25
CA CYS A 97 -3.07 15.00 3.15
C CYS A 97 -2.76 15.95 4.30
N ASP A 98 -3.80 16.59 4.81
CA ASP A 98 -3.74 17.24 6.13
C ASP A 98 -3.68 16.15 7.21
N ARG A 99 -2.54 16.04 7.86
CA ARG A 99 -2.23 14.97 8.80
C ARG A 99 -3.14 14.95 10.02
N GLU A 100 -3.52 16.11 10.55
CA GLU A 100 -4.39 16.19 11.72
C GLU A 100 -5.83 15.85 11.35
N ARG A 101 -6.32 16.42 10.24
CA ARG A 101 -7.67 16.11 9.74
C ARG A 101 -7.81 14.64 9.32
N PHE A 102 -6.74 14.01 8.84
CA PHE A 102 -6.72 12.59 8.51
C PHE A 102 -7.01 11.71 9.74
N ILE A 103 -6.40 12.04 10.89
CA ILE A 103 -6.68 11.36 12.16
C ILE A 103 -8.14 11.56 12.58
N VAL A 104 -8.61 12.82 12.54
CA VAL A 104 -9.99 13.16 12.93
C VAL A 104 -11.02 12.43 12.05
N GLU A 105 -10.77 12.38 10.75
CA GLU A 105 -11.68 11.72 9.81
C GLU A 105 -11.69 10.19 10.00
N TRP A 106 -10.52 9.56 10.22
CA TRP A 106 -10.47 8.14 10.58
C TRP A 106 -11.20 7.86 11.90
N ARG A 107 -11.05 8.75 12.89
CA ARG A 107 -11.78 8.60 14.14
C ARG A 107 -13.29 8.64 13.92
N ARG A 108 -13.79 9.55 13.06
CA ARG A 108 -15.20 9.61 12.69
C ARG A 108 -15.68 8.32 12.01
N VAL A 109 -14.86 7.74 11.13
CA VAL A 109 -15.16 6.46 10.48
C VAL A 109 -15.32 5.38 11.54
N LEU A 110 -14.35 5.23 12.45
CA LEU A 110 -14.40 4.22 13.50
C LEU A 110 -15.62 4.38 14.42
N ASP A 111 -15.90 5.61 14.89
CA ASP A 111 -17.02 5.90 15.79
C ASP A 111 -18.40 5.66 15.13
N ARG A 112 -18.48 5.71 13.80
CA ARG A 112 -19.71 5.47 13.03
C ARG A 112 -19.86 4.04 12.51
N THR A 113 -18.84 3.20 12.67
CA THR A 113 -18.88 1.82 12.21
C THR A 113 -19.71 0.97 13.17
N PRO A 114 -20.82 0.36 12.71
CA PRO A 114 -21.61 -0.53 13.54
C PRO A 114 -20.79 -1.74 14.01
N ASN A 115 -21.14 -2.33 15.16
CA ASN A 115 -20.48 -3.51 15.73
C ASN A 115 -19.01 -3.32 16.11
N LEU A 116 -18.50 -2.07 16.14
CA LEU A 116 -17.11 -1.74 16.49
C LEU A 116 -17.08 -0.97 17.81
N ASP A 117 -16.40 -1.56 18.80
CA ASP A 117 -16.04 -0.90 20.05
C ASP A 117 -14.55 -0.51 20.01
N ILE A 118 -14.21 0.62 20.62
CA ILE A 118 -12.81 1.05 20.80
C ILE A 118 -12.46 0.95 22.28
N TRP A 119 -11.34 0.27 22.58
CA TRP A 119 -10.80 0.15 23.92
C TRP A 119 -9.42 0.79 23.98
N GLN A 120 -9.26 1.88 24.75
CA GLN A 120 -7.96 2.51 24.91
C GLN A 120 -7.17 1.82 26.01
N ASP A 121 -6.25 0.96 25.61
CA ASP A 121 -5.32 0.24 26.48
C ASP A 121 -4.16 -0.32 25.66
N GLN A 122 -3.13 -0.83 26.34
CA GLN A 122 -2.02 -1.54 25.74
C GLN A 122 -2.20 -3.05 25.90
N ALA A 123 -2.14 -3.79 24.79
CA ALA A 123 -2.04 -5.25 24.83
C ALA A 123 -0.68 -5.67 25.38
N ASP A 124 -0.67 -6.58 26.36
CA ASP A 124 0.51 -7.08 27.07
C ASP A 124 0.79 -8.55 26.79
N GLN A 125 -0.24 -9.38 26.74
CA GLN A 125 -0.10 -10.81 26.49
C GLN A 125 -1.17 -11.36 25.55
N LEU A 126 -0.76 -12.25 24.63
CA LEU A 126 -1.67 -13.06 23.85
C LEU A 126 -2.16 -14.26 24.70
N LEU A 127 -3.45 -14.44 24.80
CA LEU A 127 -4.05 -15.59 25.47
C LEU A 127 -4.28 -16.71 24.47
N VAL A 128 -3.61 -17.85 24.71
CA VAL A 128 -3.72 -19.04 23.84
C VAL A 128 -4.16 -20.25 24.66
N LYS A 129 -5.05 -21.06 24.12
CA LYS A 129 -5.49 -22.33 24.71
C LYS A 129 -5.59 -23.39 23.63
N ASN A 130 -4.97 -24.54 23.85
CA ASN A 130 -4.96 -25.67 22.90
C ASN A 130 -4.54 -25.29 21.46
N GLY A 131 -3.58 -24.37 21.31
CA GLY A 131 -3.11 -23.92 20.00
C GLY A 131 -4.02 -22.89 19.30
N GLU A 132 -5.07 -22.40 19.97
CA GLU A 132 -5.97 -21.38 19.45
C GLU A 132 -5.84 -20.08 20.25
N ALA A 133 -5.83 -18.93 19.56
CA ALA A 133 -5.93 -17.62 20.20
C ALA A 133 -7.35 -17.45 20.76
N ILE A 134 -7.44 -17.02 22.02
CA ILE A 134 -8.72 -16.90 22.73
C ILE A 134 -8.97 -15.51 23.32
N GLY A 135 -8.03 -14.58 23.18
CA GLY A 135 -8.13 -13.23 23.71
C GLY A 135 -6.78 -12.57 23.92
N VAL A 136 -6.81 -11.44 24.58
CA VAL A 136 -5.63 -10.67 24.99
C VAL A 136 -5.76 -10.24 26.44
N LYS A 137 -4.62 -10.13 27.13
CA LYS A 137 -4.52 -9.47 28.42
C LYS A 137 -3.90 -8.09 28.21
N THR A 138 -4.51 -7.07 28.79
CA THR A 138 -3.99 -5.71 28.72
C THR A 138 -3.00 -5.42 29.85
N ILE A 139 -2.26 -4.30 29.77
CA ILE A 139 -1.28 -3.88 30.79
C ILE A 139 -1.94 -3.65 32.15
N TRP A 140 -3.22 -3.27 32.17
CA TRP A 140 -4.00 -3.10 33.40
C TRP A 140 -4.58 -4.42 33.94
N GLY A 141 -4.21 -5.55 33.33
CA GLY A 141 -4.62 -6.88 33.75
C GLY A 141 -6.03 -7.30 33.29
N VAL A 142 -6.68 -6.56 32.42
CA VAL A 142 -8.00 -6.91 31.87
C VAL A 142 -7.82 -7.98 30.79
N ASN A 143 -8.58 -9.08 30.91
CA ASN A 143 -8.66 -10.11 29.89
C ASN A 143 -9.85 -9.82 28.98
N ILE A 144 -9.60 -9.58 27.70
CA ILE A 144 -10.64 -9.42 26.68
C ILE A 144 -10.65 -10.69 25.83
N MET A 145 -11.78 -11.37 25.76
CA MET A 145 -11.88 -12.68 25.10
C MET A 145 -12.49 -12.54 23.71
N ALA A 146 -11.87 -13.16 22.70
CA ALA A 146 -12.40 -13.18 21.34
C ALA A 146 -12.02 -14.48 20.61
N LYS A 147 -12.77 -14.79 19.54
CA LYS A 147 -12.56 -15.97 18.69
C LYS A 147 -11.37 -15.77 17.74
N ALA A 148 -11.11 -14.53 17.31
CA ALA A 148 -10.00 -14.18 16.42
C ALA A 148 -9.28 -12.92 16.91
N ILE A 149 -7.97 -12.89 16.74
CA ILE A 149 -7.09 -11.79 17.13
C ILE A 149 -6.31 -11.32 15.89
N VAL A 150 -6.35 -10.02 15.59
CA VAL A 150 -5.59 -9.40 14.50
C VAL A 150 -4.53 -8.47 15.10
N VAL A 151 -3.25 -8.78 14.88
CA VAL A 151 -2.11 -7.99 15.38
C VAL A 151 -1.64 -7.01 14.31
N THR A 152 -1.70 -5.71 14.63
CA THR A 152 -1.33 -4.60 13.73
C THR A 152 -0.47 -3.54 14.43
N ALA A 153 0.46 -3.98 15.28
CA ALA A 153 1.17 -3.13 16.26
C ALA A 153 2.24 -2.18 15.67
N GLY A 154 2.43 -2.13 14.36
CA GLY A 154 3.33 -1.16 13.71
C GLY A 154 4.77 -1.27 14.19
N THR A 155 5.35 -0.13 14.63
CA THR A 155 6.73 -0.01 15.14
C THR A 155 6.82 -0.08 16.67
N PHE A 156 5.73 -0.48 17.35
CA PHE A 156 5.66 -0.38 18.81
C PHE A 156 6.24 -1.59 19.56
N LEU A 157 6.25 -2.79 18.94
CA LEU A 157 6.79 -4.01 19.54
C LEU A 157 8.30 -3.88 19.75
N ASN A 158 8.73 -3.80 21.02
CA ASN A 158 10.11 -3.54 21.41
C ASN A 158 10.72 -2.34 20.66
N GLY A 159 9.91 -1.29 20.40
CA GLY A 159 10.32 -0.10 19.69
C GLY A 159 11.47 0.62 20.39
N LEU A 160 12.54 0.92 19.65
CA LEU A 160 13.73 1.61 20.15
C LEU A 160 14.17 2.69 19.17
N MET A 161 14.03 3.95 19.57
CA MET A 161 14.45 5.11 18.78
C MET A 161 15.92 5.43 19.00
N HIS A 162 16.60 5.89 17.95
CA HIS A 162 18.00 6.25 17.94
C HIS A 162 18.22 7.63 17.34
N ILE A 163 18.96 8.50 18.04
CA ILE A 163 19.48 9.78 17.57
C ILE A 163 20.92 9.92 18.06
N GLY A 164 21.89 9.88 17.16
CA GLY A 164 23.31 9.81 17.55
C GLY A 164 23.57 8.64 18.50
N HIS A 165 24.19 8.91 19.62
CA HIS A 165 24.46 7.89 20.64
C HIS A 165 23.28 7.61 21.59
N HIS A 166 22.21 8.40 21.50
CA HIS A 166 21.07 8.28 22.40
C HIS A 166 20.08 7.22 21.91
N LYS A 167 19.58 6.44 22.88
CA LYS A 167 18.53 5.43 22.66
C LYS A 167 17.36 5.72 23.57
N TYR A 168 16.15 5.62 23.05
CA TYR A 168 14.93 5.81 23.81
C TYR A 168 13.89 4.75 23.46
N PRO A 169 13.36 3.98 24.44
CA PRO A 169 12.27 3.05 24.19
C PRO A 169 11.01 3.79 23.77
N GLY A 170 10.50 3.50 22.59
CA GLY A 170 9.28 4.12 22.07
C GLY A 170 8.94 3.62 20.68
N GLY A 171 7.65 3.59 20.36
CA GLY A 171 7.18 3.22 19.01
C GLY A 171 7.20 4.40 18.03
N ARG A 172 7.03 5.61 18.54
CA ARG A 172 7.17 6.92 17.86
C ARG A 172 7.65 7.95 18.87
N CYS A 173 8.07 9.11 18.35
CA CYS A 173 8.45 10.23 19.22
C CYS A 173 7.32 10.55 20.20
N SER A 174 7.64 10.57 21.50
CA SER A 174 6.71 10.78 22.62
C SER A 174 5.63 9.71 22.83
N GLU A 175 5.81 8.53 22.27
CA GLU A 175 4.91 7.41 22.48
C GLU A 175 5.66 6.16 22.96
N PRO A 176 5.16 5.45 24.00
CA PRO A 176 5.88 4.35 24.63
C PRO A 176 6.02 3.14 23.69
N ALA A 177 7.01 2.30 23.97
CA ALA A 177 7.13 0.98 23.35
C ALA A 177 6.23 -0.04 24.04
N VAL A 178 5.97 -1.16 23.36
CA VAL A 178 5.25 -2.33 23.89
C VAL A 178 6.23 -3.49 24.03
N PRO A 179 6.82 -3.73 25.21
CA PRO A 179 7.93 -4.67 25.35
C PRO A 179 7.49 -6.15 25.38
N HIS A 180 6.45 -6.50 26.12
CA HIS A 180 6.16 -7.91 26.45
C HIS A 180 5.28 -8.63 25.41
N PHE A 181 4.49 -7.90 24.63
CA PHE A 181 3.53 -8.53 23.74
C PHE A 181 4.18 -9.39 22.65
N SER A 182 5.31 -8.93 22.08
CA SER A 182 6.10 -9.70 21.11
C SER A 182 6.62 -11.01 21.70
N GLU A 183 7.13 -10.96 22.93
CA GLU A 183 7.63 -12.13 23.65
C GLU A 183 6.51 -13.14 23.90
N SER A 184 5.31 -12.66 24.26
CA SER A 184 4.15 -13.53 24.50
C SER A 184 3.71 -14.28 23.24
N ILE A 185 3.85 -13.69 22.05
CA ILE A 185 3.60 -14.34 20.77
C ILE A 185 4.70 -15.35 20.44
N SER A 186 5.97 -14.95 20.61
CA SER A 186 7.13 -15.80 20.33
C SER A 186 7.22 -17.03 21.24
N TYR A 187 6.71 -16.94 22.47
CA TYR A 187 6.59 -18.07 23.40
C TYR A 187 5.85 -19.29 22.78
N TRP A 188 4.91 -19.03 21.89
CA TRP A 188 4.13 -20.06 21.18
C TRP A 188 4.78 -20.55 19.89
N GLY A 189 6.05 -20.22 19.64
CA GLY A 189 6.85 -20.73 18.53
C GLY A 189 6.80 -19.87 17.25
N ILE A 190 6.19 -18.68 17.30
CA ILE A 190 6.24 -17.74 16.18
C ILE A 190 7.60 -17.03 16.19
N ARG A 191 8.33 -17.13 15.08
CA ARG A 191 9.64 -16.49 14.92
C ARG A 191 9.47 -15.00 14.72
N SER A 192 10.23 -14.22 15.49
CA SER A 192 10.37 -12.78 15.35
C SER A 192 11.81 -12.41 15.01
N ALA A 193 11.99 -11.24 14.40
CA ALA A 193 13.29 -10.61 14.18
C ALA A 193 13.13 -9.10 14.23
N ARG A 194 14.21 -8.36 14.03
CA ARG A 194 14.17 -6.89 14.10
C ARG A 194 14.34 -6.25 12.73
N MET A 195 13.57 -5.22 12.49
CA MET A 195 13.72 -4.32 11.35
C MET A 195 13.91 -2.88 11.80
N LYS A 196 14.40 -2.06 10.88
CA LYS A 196 14.63 -0.62 11.11
C LYS A 196 13.91 0.20 10.05
N THR A 197 13.36 1.32 10.49
CA THR A 197 12.94 2.41 9.61
C THR A 197 13.40 3.75 10.17
N GLY A 198 13.03 4.87 9.55
CA GLY A 198 13.41 6.19 10.03
C GLY A 198 12.45 7.25 9.53
N THR A 199 12.56 8.43 10.10
CA THR A 199 11.78 9.60 9.72
C THR A 199 12.69 10.83 9.63
N PRO A 200 12.46 11.77 8.69
CA PRO A 200 13.20 13.03 8.64
C PRO A 200 12.68 14.05 9.67
N LEU A 201 13.38 15.19 9.70
CA LEU A 201 13.02 16.34 10.50
C LEU A 201 11.67 16.93 10.10
N ARG A 202 11.05 17.64 11.04
CA ARG A 202 9.93 18.56 10.81
C ARG A 202 10.41 19.98 11.03
N LEU A 203 10.14 20.84 10.05
CA LEU A 203 10.63 22.22 9.98
C LEU A 203 9.50 23.20 10.29
N ASP A 204 9.87 24.37 10.83
CA ASP A 204 8.98 25.52 10.94
C ASP A 204 8.94 26.27 9.61
N LYS A 205 7.79 26.27 8.93
CA LYS A 205 7.53 26.96 7.67
C LYS A 205 8.01 28.41 7.65
N ARG A 206 7.90 29.13 8.78
CA ARG A 206 8.25 30.54 8.93
C ARG A 206 9.76 30.81 8.85
N SER A 207 10.57 29.75 8.95
CA SER A 207 12.04 29.81 8.90
C SER A 207 12.62 29.26 7.58
N ILE A 208 11.79 29.03 6.59
CA ILE A 208 12.19 28.50 5.29
C ILE A 208 12.24 29.64 4.26
N HIS A 209 13.30 29.73 3.51
CA HIS A 209 13.49 30.69 2.41
C HIS A 209 12.94 30.09 1.12
N PHE A 210 11.63 30.28 0.88
CA PHE A 210 10.96 29.70 -0.30
C PHE A 210 11.44 30.28 -1.63
N GLU A 211 12.04 31.48 -1.62
CA GLU A 211 12.68 32.09 -2.80
C GLU A 211 13.85 31.26 -3.34
N ASP A 212 14.47 30.42 -2.51
CA ASP A 212 15.58 29.52 -2.86
C ASP A 212 15.08 28.08 -3.16
N THR A 213 13.79 27.90 -3.43
CA THR A 213 13.17 26.61 -3.72
C THR A 213 12.44 26.61 -5.06
N VAL A 214 12.14 25.42 -5.58
CA VAL A 214 11.27 25.29 -6.76
C VAL A 214 9.91 24.77 -6.34
N MET A 215 8.87 25.60 -6.56
CA MET A 215 7.49 25.24 -6.24
C MET A 215 6.98 24.10 -7.13
N GLN A 216 6.31 23.13 -6.52
CA GLN A 216 5.71 21.96 -7.16
C GLN A 216 4.20 21.97 -6.93
N PRO A 217 3.40 22.51 -7.84
CA PRO A 217 1.94 22.49 -7.73
C PRO A 217 1.40 21.07 -7.89
N GLY A 218 0.18 20.84 -7.41
CA GLY A 218 -0.60 19.66 -7.74
C GLY A 218 -1.08 19.66 -9.19
N ASP A 219 -1.75 18.60 -9.59
CA ASP A 219 -2.46 18.55 -10.88
C ASP A 219 -3.73 19.43 -10.79
N ASN A 220 -4.12 20.04 -11.91
CA ASN A 220 -5.34 20.86 -11.97
C ASN A 220 -6.61 19.98 -11.92
N GLU A 221 -6.50 18.74 -12.39
CA GLU A 221 -7.57 17.75 -12.35
C GLU A 221 -7.42 16.89 -11.11
N PHE A 222 -8.46 16.79 -10.30
CA PHE A 222 -8.50 15.93 -9.13
C PHE A 222 -9.21 14.63 -9.45
N HIS A 223 -8.52 13.51 -9.26
CA HIS A 223 -9.10 12.18 -9.32
C HIS A 223 -9.26 11.63 -7.89
N THR A 224 -10.48 11.29 -7.49
CA THR A 224 -10.71 10.69 -6.17
C THR A 224 -10.08 9.30 -6.06
N PHE A 225 -9.59 8.95 -4.88
CA PHE A 225 -9.17 7.58 -4.57
C PHE A 225 -10.38 6.66 -4.39
N SER A 226 -11.44 7.17 -3.74
CA SER A 226 -12.65 6.39 -3.58
C SER A 226 -13.56 6.48 -4.80
N TYR A 227 -14.15 5.35 -5.18
CA TYR A 227 -15.21 5.29 -6.20
C TYR A 227 -16.51 5.98 -5.75
N LEU A 228 -16.69 6.18 -4.43
CA LEU A 228 -17.80 6.93 -3.83
C LEU A 228 -17.34 8.26 -3.21
N GLY A 229 -16.06 8.63 -3.38
CA GLY A 229 -15.48 9.84 -2.82
C GLY A 229 -15.95 11.11 -3.54
N MET A 230 -15.84 12.22 -2.85
CA MET A 230 -16.07 13.56 -3.39
C MET A 230 -14.73 14.29 -3.54
N PRO A 231 -14.60 15.24 -4.47
CA PRO A 231 -13.43 16.10 -4.55
C PRO A 231 -13.14 16.77 -3.20
N PRO A 232 -11.87 17.06 -2.86
CA PRO A 232 -11.51 17.67 -1.59
C PRO A 232 -12.09 19.10 -1.49
N THR A 233 -12.51 19.45 -0.30
CA THR A 233 -12.97 20.80 0.04
C THR A 233 -11.87 21.67 0.63
N LEU A 234 -10.70 21.10 0.93
CA LEU A 234 -9.57 21.80 1.52
C LEU A 234 -8.80 22.60 0.47
N LYS A 235 -8.14 23.65 0.92
CA LYS A 235 -7.27 24.46 0.08
C LYS A 235 -6.11 23.60 -0.45
N GLN A 236 -5.91 23.63 -1.75
CA GLN A 236 -4.81 22.91 -2.38
C GLN A 236 -3.49 23.69 -2.20
N LEU A 237 -2.47 23.01 -1.70
CA LEU A 237 -1.18 23.58 -1.35
C LEU A 237 -0.08 22.99 -2.24
N PRO A 238 0.92 23.79 -2.66
CA PRO A 238 2.10 23.25 -3.33
C PRO A 238 3.04 22.55 -2.35
N CYS A 239 3.90 21.69 -2.88
CA CYS A 239 5.16 21.29 -2.26
C CYS A 239 6.29 22.11 -2.86
N TRP A 240 7.49 22.04 -2.27
CA TRP A 240 8.68 22.70 -2.78
C TRP A 240 9.83 21.72 -2.86
N THR A 241 10.78 21.97 -3.76
CA THR A 241 12.00 21.18 -3.87
C THR A 241 13.22 22.04 -3.66
N CYS A 242 14.23 21.47 -3.04
CA CYS A 242 15.60 21.96 -2.97
C CYS A 242 16.56 20.76 -2.98
N ASP A 243 17.86 21.01 -3.09
CA ASP A 243 18.85 19.95 -3.13
C ASP A 243 19.85 20.11 -1.97
N THR A 244 20.44 18.98 -1.54
CA THR A 244 21.67 19.02 -0.73
C THR A 244 22.83 19.48 -1.61
N ASN A 245 23.97 19.81 -1.01
CA ASN A 245 25.19 20.23 -1.69
C ASN A 245 26.43 19.61 -1.03
N SER A 246 27.60 19.85 -1.61
CA SER A 246 28.89 19.33 -1.10
C SER A 246 29.15 19.69 0.37
N ALA A 247 28.82 20.91 0.80
CA ALA A 247 29.04 21.35 2.18
C ALA A 247 28.15 20.58 3.17
N VAL A 248 26.92 20.22 2.78
CA VAL A 248 26.05 19.29 3.54
C VAL A 248 26.70 17.93 3.66
N HIS A 249 27.19 17.41 2.52
CA HIS A 249 27.81 16.09 2.44
C HIS A 249 29.08 15.97 3.26
N GLU A 250 29.93 17.00 3.26
CA GLU A 250 31.14 17.07 4.08
C GLU A 250 30.83 16.98 5.58
N ILE A 251 29.85 17.75 6.06
CA ILE A 251 29.44 17.73 7.47
C ILE A 251 28.95 16.32 7.87
N LEU A 252 28.08 15.72 7.05
CA LEU A 252 27.52 14.41 7.35
C LEU A 252 28.57 13.30 7.27
N ARG A 253 29.50 13.35 6.29
CA ARG A 253 30.61 12.40 6.17
C ARG A 253 31.59 12.50 7.33
N ALA A 254 31.94 13.71 7.76
CA ALA A 254 32.86 13.93 8.87
C ALA A 254 32.33 13.37 10.20
N ASP A 255 31.00 13.32 10.36
CA ASP A 255 30.35 12.84 11.59
C ASP A 255 29.73 11.44 11.47
N LEU A 256 30.03 10.71 10.40
CA LEU A 256 29.42 9.41 10.09
C LEU A 256 29.63 8.37 11.19
N ALA A 257 30.76 8.43 11.91
CA ALA A 257 31.08 7.56 13.05
C ALA A 257 30.11 7.75 14.24
N ASN A 258 29.38 8.87 14.31
CA ASN A 258 28.38 9.14 15.34
C ASN A 258 26.96 8.76 14.90
N SER A 259 26.78 8.23 13.67
CA SER A 259 25.51 7.70 13.22
C SER A 259 25.26 6.32 13.82
N PRO A 260 24.10 6.05 14.41
CA PRO A 260 23.73 4.72 14.90
C PRO A 260 23.82 3.60 13.85
N LEU A 261 23.70 3.97 12.58
CA LEU A 261 23.78 3.03 11.45
C LEU A 261 25.22 2.56 11.17
N TYR A 262 26.22 3.36 11.56
CA TYR A 262 27.63 3.12 11.22
C TYR A 262 28.53 2.92 12.45
N ASN A 263 28.02 3.21 13.67
CA ASN A 263 28.75 2.97 14.93
C ASN A 263 28.45 1.60 15.56
N GLY A 264 27.68 0.73 14.88
CA GLY A 264 27.34 -0.62 15.35
C GLY A 264 26.13 -0.70 16.33
N GLN A 265 25.47 0.43 16.62
CA GLN A 265 24.30 0.43 17.50
C GLN A 265 23.07 -0.23 16.84
N ILE A 266 22.85 0.01 15.56
CA ILE A 266 21.76 -0.58 14.75
C ILE A 266 22.37 -1.68 13.90
N GLN A 267 21.92 -2.92 14.12
CA GLN A 267 22.33 -4.09 13.36
C GLN A 267 21.21 -4.63 12.46
N SER A 268 20.00 -4.16 12.65
CA SER A 268 18.83 -4.54 11.85
C SER A 268 18.83 -3.93 10.46
N THR A 269 18.23 -4.64 9.51
CA THR A 269 18.15 -4.20 8.11
C THR A 269 17.14 -3.06 7.96
N GLY A 270 17.56 -1.99 7.28
CA GLY A 270 16.71 -0.85 6.92
C GLY A 270 16.13 -0.92 5.52
N PRO A 271 15.15 -0.05 5.18
CA PRO A 271 14.50 -0.07 3.87
C PRO A 271 15.44 0.41 2.77
N ARG A 272 15.58 -0.38 1.72
CA ARG A 272 16.41 -0.10 0.53
C ARG A 272 15.95 1.15 -0.24
N TYR A 273 14.65 1.38 -0.32
CA TYR A 273 14.04 2.40 -1.18
C TYR A 273 13.70 3.72 -0.48
N CYS A 274 13.96 3.82 0.82
CA CYS A 274 13.89 5.07 1.57
C CYS A 274 15.11 5.13 2.51
N PRO A 275 16.33 5.15 1.95
CA PRO A 275 17.53 5.20 2.77
C PRO A 275 17.63 6.54 3.50
N SER A 276 18.27 6.54 4.65
CA SER A 276 18.65 7.79 5.32
C SER A 276 19.62 8.58 4.45
N ILE A 277 19.78 9.87 4.74
CA ILE A 277 20.73 10.70 3.99
C ILE A 277 22.15 10.19 4.14
N GLU A 278 22.53 9.67 5.31
CA GLU A 278 23.85 9.04 5.55
C GLU A 278 24.06 7.85 4.64
N THR A 279 23.04 6.99 4.49
CA THR A 279 23.11 5.82 3.60
C THR A 279 23.22 6.23 2.13
N LYS A 280 22.54 7.31 1.71
CA LYS A 280 22.67 7.85 0.34
C LYS A 280 24.11 8.28 0.06
N LEU A 281 24.76 8.95 1.02
CA LEU A 281 26.14 9.44 0.87
C LEU A 281 27.17 8.32 0.78
N VAL A 282 26.93 7.20 1.46
CA VAL A 282 27.79 6.01 1.39
C VAL A 282 27.55 5.22 0.12
N THR A 283 26.28 5.05 -0.28
CA THR A 283 25.92 4.26 -1.46
C THR A 283 26.21 4.98 -2.78
N PHE A 284 26.12 6.31 -2.79
CA PHE A 284 26.30 7.14 -3.98
C PHE A 284 27.33 8.26 -3.69
N PRO A 285 28.62 7.90 -3.43
CA PRO A 285 29.62 8.84 -2.99
C PRO A 285 29.95 9.95 -4.02
N ASP A 286 29.76 9.66 -5.31
CA ASP A 286 30.08 10.56 -6.43
C ASP A 286 28.94 11.54 -6.77
N LYS A 287 27.81 11.47 -6.05
CA LYS A 287 26.70 12.43 -6.25
C LYS A 287 26.94 13.70 -5.45
N ASP A 288 26.96 14.84 -6.13
CA ASP A 288 27.16 16.15 -5.52
C ASP A 288 25.90 16.69 -4.82
N GLN A 289 24.71 16.14 -5.15
CA GLN A 289 23.44 16.58 -4.60
C GLN A 289 22.41 15.46 -4.54
N HIS A 290 21.47 15.58 -3.59
CA HIS A 290 20.30 14.72 -3.46
C HIS A 290 19.04 15.59 -3.34
N PRO A 291 17.99 15.30 -4.12
CA PRO A 291 16.75 16.05 -4.08
C PRO A 291 16.02 15.86 -2.75
N LEU A 292 15.47 16.97 -2.25
CA LEU A 292 14.65 17.07 -1.07
C LEU A 292 13.30 17.68 -1.43
N PHE A 293 12.24 17.24 -0.75
CA PHE A 293 10.92 17.82 -0.89
C PHE A 293 10.48 18.40 0.44
N ILE A 294 10.03 19.63 0.42
CA ILE A 294 9.43 20.33 1.56
C ILE A 294 7.92 20.22 1.38
N GLU A 295 7.28 19.40 2.22
CA GLU A 295 5.88 19.01 2.10
C GLU A 295 5.08 19.56 3.29
N PRO A 296 3.97 20.31 3.09
CA PRO A 296 3.13 20.78 4.18
C PRO A 296 2.47 19.60 4.91
N GLU A 297 2.45 19.61 6.23
CA GLU A 297 1.78 18.60 7.06
C GLU A 297 0.28 18.90 7.26
N GLY A 298 -0.21 20.05 6.83
CA GLY A 298 -1.61 20.44 6.91
C GLY A 298 -1.86 21.86 6.41
N GLU A 299 -3.15 22.23 6.35
CA GLU A 299 -3.61 23.54 5.90
C GLU A 299 -3.32 24.63 6.96
N ASP A 300 -3.58 24.33 8.23
CA ASP A 300 -3.56 25.29 9.34
C ASP A 300 -2.32 25.14 10.24
N THR A 301 -1.28 24.42 9.78
CA THR A 301 -0.04 24.25 10.54
C THR A 301 1.16 24.88 9.85
N ASN A 302 2.14 25.30 10.65
CA ASN A 302 3.46 25.70 10.15
C ASN A 302 4.44 24.51 10.06
N GLU A 303 4.00 23.29 10.35
CA GLU A 303 4.86 22.11 10.29
C GLU A 303 5.07 21.66 8.86
N MET A 304 6.33 21.51 8.47
CA MET A 304 6.74 21.05 7.14
C MET A 304 7.57 19.77 7.27
N TYR A 305 7.25 18.77 6.47
CA TYR A 305 7.98 17.52 6.37
C TYR A 305 9.12 17.64 5.36
N LEU A 306 10.35 17.30 5.75
CA LEU A 306 11.52 17.34 4.85
C LEU A 306 11.79 15.95 4.24
N ASN A 307 11.06 15.60 3.20
CA ASN A 307 11.20 14.32 2.51
C ASN A 307 12.58 14.22 1.82
N GLY A 308 13.24 13.09 2.01
CA GLY A 308 14.57 12.83 1.43
C GLY A 308 15.74 13.05 2.38
N PHE A 309 15.51 13.73 3.54
CA PHE A 309 16.50 13.97 4.58
C PHE A 309 16.22 13.19 5.87
N SER A 310 15.83 11.90 5.74
CA SER A 310 15.74 11.03 6.92
C SER A 310 17.15 10.83 7.49
N SER A 311 17.32 11.06 8.78
CA SER A 311 18.62 10.97 9.46
C SER A 311 18.46 10.49 10.88
N SER A 312 19.46 9.78 11.38
CA SER A 312 19.61 9.41 12.78
C SER A 312 20.89 9.98 13.41
N MET A 313 21.55 10.89 12.73
CA MET A 313 22.71 11.62 13.23
C MET A 313 22.40 12.40 14.51
N PRO A 314 23.40 12.82 15.31
CA PRO A 314 23.20 13.76 16.39
C PRO A 314 22.44 15.02 15.93
N ILE A 315 21.58 15.57 16.79
CA ILE A 315 20.71 16.72 16.42
C ILE A 315 21.52 17.91 15.94
N GLU A 316 22.67 18.20 16.58
CA GLU A 316 23.56 19.27 16.17
C GLU A 316 24.10 19.06 14.75
N THR A 317 24.42 17.83 14.39
CA THR A 317 24.91 17.49 13.04
C THR A 317 23.79 17.64 12.01
N GLN A 318 22.57 17.19 12.36
CA GLN A 318 21.41 17.41 11.50
C GLN A 318 21.18 18.89 11.23
N LEU A 319 21.24 19.76 12.25
CA LEU A 319 21.06 21.20 12.12
C LEU A 319 22.21 21.86 11.33
N ARG A 320 23.47 21.56 11.65
CA ARG A 320 24.62 22.10 10.93
C ARG A 320 24.57 21.77 9.43
N ALA A 321 24.20 20.53 9.10
CA ALA A 321 24.06 20.11 7.71
C ALA A 321 22.88 20.83 7.03
N LEU A 322 21.74 20.93 7.70
CA LEU A 322 20.54 21.60 7.21
C LEU A 322 20.81 23.06 6.84
N HIS A 323 21.53 23.80 7.72
CA HIS A 323 21.86 25.20 7.53
C HIS A 323 22.85 25.47 6.38
N LYS A 324 23.41 24.43 5.74
CA LYS A 324 24.20 24.56 4.50
C LYS A 324 23.37 24.52 3.22
N ILE A 325 22.07 24.24 3.34
CA ILE A 325 21.13 24.32 2.23
C ILE A 325 20.59 25.76 2.16
N PRO A 326 20.73 26.48 1.03
CA PRO A 326 20.31 27.89 0.94
C PRO A 326 18.88 28.15 1.43
N ALA A 327 17.93 27.35 0.99
CA ALA A 327 16.53 27.45 1.42
C ALA A 327 16.31 27.21 2.92
N LEU A 328 17.24 26.56 3.60
CA LEU A 328 17.11 26.09 4.99
C LEU A 328 18.20 26.68 5.90
N ARG A 329 18.89 27.76 5.48
CA ARG A 329 20.00 28.38 6.21
C ARG A 329 19.63 28.88 7.61
N ASP A 330 18.36 29.26 7.83
CA ASP A 330 17.82 29.71 9.13
C ASP A 330 16.74 28.76 9.69
N ALA A 331 16.65 27.53 9.14
CA ALA A 331 15.57 26.61 9.45
C ALA A 331 15.55 26.21 10.93
N LYS A 332 14.37 26.33 11.53
CA LYS A 332 14.06 25.82 12.87
C LYS A 332 13.36 24.49 12.76
N ILE A 333 13.67 23.59 13.67
CA ILE A 333 13.04 22.27 13.72
C ILE A 333 12.01 22.19 14.84
N TYR A 334 10.86 21.55 14.57
CA TYR A 334 9.92 21.13 15.58
C TYR A 334 10.28 19.75 16.13
N ARG A 335 10.78 18.85 15.27
CA ARG A 335 11.19 17.49 15.62
C ARG A 335 12.44 17.09 14.84
N ALA A 336 13.37 16.44 15.52
CA ALA A 336 14.56 15.86 14.88
C ALA A 336 14.19 14.60 14.07
N GLY A 337 15.02 14.27 13.08
CA GLY A 337 15.01 12.96 12.44
C GLY A 337 15.53 11.89 13.41
N TYR A 338 15.01 10.67 13.30
CA TYR A 338 15.45 9.51 14.07
C TYR A 338 15.32 8.23 13.30
N ALA A 339 16.10 7.22 13.70
CA ALA A 339 15.85 5.83 13.31
C ALA A 339 15.06 5.12 14.40
N ILE A 340 14.25 4.12 14.02
CA ILE A 340 13.55 3.26 14.95
C ILE A 340 13.75 1.80 14.56
N GLU A 341 14.14 0.97 15.54
CA GLU A 341 14.14 -0.49 15.47
C GLU A 341 12.89 -1.03 16.17
N TYR A 342 12.33 -2.11 15.62
CA TYR A 342 11.12 -2.74 16.14
C TYR A 342 11.08 -4.22 15.76
N ASP A 343 10.29 -5.01 16.49
CA ASP A 343 10.08 -6.41 16.17
C ASP A 343 9.09 -6.59 15.04
N TYR A 344 9.38 -7.54 14.15
CA TYR A 344 8.46 -8.07 13.16
C TYR A 344 8.44 -9.60 13.23
N PHE A 345 7.40 -10.22 12.71
CA PHE A 345 7.27 -11.66 12.61
C PHE A 345 7.49 -12.10 11.17
N ASP A 346 8.24 -13.20 10.99
CA ASP A 346 8.50 -13.76 9.66
C ASP A 346 7.18 -14.11 8.96
N PRO A 347 6.81 -13.42 7.87
CA PRO A 347 5.52 -13.59 7.21
C PRO A 347 5.35 -14.94 6.51
N THR A 348 6.43 -15.72 6.32
CA THR A 348 6.33 -17.09 5.79
C THR A 348 5.59 -18.04 6.75
N GLN A 349 5.41 -17.65 8.00
CA GLN A 349 4.61 -18.35 9.00
C GLN A 349 3.10 -18.09 8.88
N LEU A 350 2.69 -17.24 7.93
CA LEU A 350 1.29 -16.92 7.66
C LEU A 350 0.77 -17.68 6.43
N LYS A 351 -0.53 -17.95 6.45
CA LYS A 351 -1.30 -18.37 5.28
C LYS A 351 -1.59 -17.15 4.38
N HIS A 352 -2.07 -17.35 3.16
CA HIS A 352 -2.53 -16.25 2.29
C HIS A 352 -3.72 -15.46 2.86
N SER A 353 -4.44 -16.03 3.83
CA SER A 353 -5.46 -15.35 4.63
C SER A 353 -4.88 -14.41 5.69
N LEU A 354 -3.56 -14.35 5.84
CA LEU A 354 -2.81 -13.71 6.93
C LEU A 354 -3.03 -14.33 8.31
N GLU A 355 -3.69 -15.50 8.38
CA GLU A 355 -3.77 -16.32 9.59
C GLU A 355 -2.43 -17.04 9.84
N SER A 356 -2.03 -17.14 11.10
CA SER A 356 -0.85 -17.92 11.51
C SER A 356 -1.02 -19.40 11.16
N LYS A 357 0.05 -20.03 10.67
CA LYS A 357 0.15 -21.48 10.49
C LYS A 357 0.33 -22.24 11.82
N ILE A 358 0.69 -21.51 12.90
CA ILE A 358 1.08 -22.07 14.21
C ILE A 358 -0.05 -21.92 15.22
N ILE A 359 -0.66 -20.73 15.31
CA ILE A 359 -1.73 -20.41 16.26
C ILE A 359 -3.01 -20.14 15.47
N LYS A 360 -4.00 -21.00 15.63
CA LYS A 360 -5.29 -20.85 14.95
C LYS A 360 -6.04 -19.62 15.49
N GLY A 361 -6.69 -18.86 14.60
CA GLY A 361 -7.43 -17.63 14.95
C GLY A 361 -6.55 -16.43 15.24
N LEU A 362 -5.21 -16.52 15.06
CA LEU A 362 -4.29 -15.40 15.12
C LEU A 362 -3.96 -14.90 13.71
N PHE A 363 -4.23 -13.63 13.43
CA PHE A 363 -3.93 -12.94 12.18
C PHE A 363 -2.91 -11.83 12.42
N MET A 364 -2.09 -11.53 11.41
CA MET A 364 -1.09 -10.47 11.47
C MET A 364 -1.15 -9.61 10.21
N ALA A 365 -1.10 -8.28 10.37
CA ALA A 365 -1.17 -7.38 9.23
C ALA A 365 -0.34 -6.11 9.42
N GLY A 366 0.20 -5.58 8.32
CA GLY A 366 0.95 -4.34 8.29
C GLY A 366 2.42 -4.53 8.62
N GLN A 367 2.99 -3.58 9.33
CA GLN A 367 4.43 -3.48 9.54
C GLN A 367 5.00 -4.64 10.37
N VAL A 368 4.20 -5.28 11.19
CA VAL A 368 4.57 -6.50 11.96
C VAL A 368 4.89 -7.69 11.05
N ASN A 369 4.51 -7.66 9.78
CA ASN A 369 4.87 -8.64 8.74
C ASN A 369 6.11 -8.22 7.92
N GLY A 370 6.87 -7.21 8.39
CA GLY A 370 8.07 -6.75 7.72
C GLY A 370 7.82 -5.85 6.50
N THR A 371 6.67 -5.18 6.40
CA THR A 371 6.39 -4.20 5.34
C THR A 371 6.63 -2.77 5.83
N THR A 372 6.85 -1.83 4.89
CA THR A 372 6.85 -0.39 5.17
C THR A 372 5.94 0.34 4.18
N GLY A 373 4.97 1.09 4.71
CA GLY A 373 4.04 1.92 3.96
C GLY A 373 2.63 1.81 4.49
N TYR A 374 1.90 2.92 4.45
CA TYR A 374 0.53 3.01 4.94
C TYR A 374 -0.43 2.15 4.12
N GLU A 375 -0.22 2.14 2.81
CA GLU A 375 -1.04 1.44 1.83
C GLU A 375 -0.84 -0.07 1.94
N GLU A 376 0.41 -0.52 2.09
CA GLU A 376 0.74 -1.93 2.34
C GLU A 376 0.12 -2.41 3.65
N ALA A 377 0.12 -1.55 4.67
CA ALA A 377 -0.51 -1.84 5.96
C ALA A 377 -2.03 -1.91 5.83
N GLY A 378 -2.67 -0.94 5.15
CA GLY A 378 -4.11 -0.92 4.92
C GLY A 378 -4.59 -2.12 4.09
N GLY A 379 -3.85 -2.48 3.02
CA GLY A 379 -4.16 -3.64 2.17
C GLY A 379 -4.09 -4.97 2.92
N GLN A 380 -3.09 -5.16 3.78
CA GLN A 380 -3.03 -6.33 4.66
C GLN A 380 -4.12 -6.28 5.73
N GLY A 381 -4.37 -5.09 6.30
CA GLY A 381 -5.37 -4.88 7.34
C GLY A 381 -6.77 -5.29 6.89
N ILE A 382 -7.22 -4.81 5.72
CA ILE A 382 -8.56 -5.15 5.22
C ILE A 382 -8.69 -6.66 4.97
N VAL A 383 -7.66 -7.32 4.40
CA VAL A 383 -7.69 -8.78 4.18
C VAL A 383 -7.69 -9.55 5.48
N ALA A 384 -6.89 -9.15 6.48
CA ALA A 384 -6.88 -9.79 7.79
C ALA A 384 -8.23 -9.63 8.51
N GLY A 385 -8.85 -8.44 8.44
CA GLY A 385 -10.16 -8.17 9.01
C GLY A 385 -11.27 -9.01 8.37
N ILE A 386 -11.29 -9.09 7.03
CA ILE A 386 -12.20 -9.96 6.28
C ILE A 386 -12.04 -11.41 6.76
N ASN A 387 -10.82 -11.92 6.78
CA ASN A 387 -10.56 -13.32 7.10
C ASN A 387 -10.79 -13.65 8.59
N ALA A 388 -10.58 -12.70 9.48
CA ALA A 388 -10.96 -12.86 10.89
C ALA A 388 -12.49 -12.98 11.07
N ALA A 389 -13.29 -12.17 10.35
CA ALA A 389 -14.74 -12.28 10.36
C ALA A 389 -15.22 -13.60 9.73
N MET A 390 -14.66 -14.00 8.59
CA MET A 390 -14.97 -15.28 7.94
C MET A 390 -14.62 -16.48 8.82
N PHE A 391 -13.48 -16.45 9.50
CA PHE A 391 -13.07 -17.46 10.47
C PHE A 391 -14.10 -17.59 11.61
N CYS A 392 -14.57 -16.47 12.16
CA CYS A 392 -15.56 -16.46 13.22
C CYS A 392 -16.93 -17.02 12.79
N SER A 393 -17.27 -16.86 11.52
CA SER A 393 -18.52 -17.36 10.90
C SER A 393 -18.40 -18.78 10.35
N GLY A 394 -17.20 -19.40 10.38
CA GLY A 394 -16.95 -20.73 9.83
C GLY A 394 -16.96 -20.80 8.31
N ASN A 395 -16.76 -19.66 7.63
CA ASN A 395 -16.68 -19.57 6.18
C ASN A 395 -15.25 -19.84 5.66
N ASP A 396 -15.14 -20.21 4.39
CA ASP A 396 -13.85 -20.36 3.72
C ASP A 396 -13.10 -19.02 3.66
N PRO A 397 -11.75 -19.04 3.72
CA PRO A 397 -10.96 -17.82 3.70
C PRO A 397 -11.06 -17.09 2.35
N PHE A 398 -11.11 -15.76 2.41
CA PHE A 398 -11.02 -14.87 1.27
C PHE A 398 -9.55 -14.70 0.86
N ILE A 399 -9.20 -15.19 -0.32
CA ILE A 399 -7.83 -15.16 -0.87
C ILE A 399 -7.83 -14.32 -2.14
N MET A 400 -6.93 -13.34 -2.20
CA MET A 400 -6.69 -12.51 -3.38
C MET A 400 -5.53 -13.05 -4.19
N LYS A 401 -5.72 -13.21 -5.49
CA LYS A 401 -4.69 -13.72 -6.41
C LYS A 401 -3.81 -12.60 -6.96
N ARG A 402 -2.63 -12.97 -7.47
CA ARG A 402 -1.64 -12.04 -8.04
C ARG A 402 -2.09 -11.34 -9.32
N ASP A 403 -2.97 -11.94 -10.08
CA ASP A 403 -3.56 -11.37 -11.30
C ASP A 403 -4.86 -10.60 -11.04
N GLU A 404 -5.34 -10.60 -9.80
CA GLU A 404 -6.55 -9.89 -9.38
C GLU A 404 -6.25 -8.57 -8.67
N SER A 405 -5.11 -8.47 -7.97
CA SER A 405 -4.80 -7.29 -7.17
C SER A 405 -3.33 -7.14 -6.81
N TYR A 406 -2.89 -5.89 -6.61
CA TYR A 406 -1.62 -5.58 -5.96
C TYR A 406 -1.57 -6.06 -4.50
N ILE A 407 -2.71 -6.07 -3.81
CA ILE A 407 -2.83 -6.64 -2.46
C ILE A 407 -2.53 -8.14 -2.51
N GLY A 408 -3.04 -8.86 -3.52
CA GLY A 408 -2.72 -10.28 -3.75
C GLY A 408 -1.24 -10.50 -4.03
N VAL A 409 -0.62 -9.67 -4.86
CA VAL A 409 0.84 -9.70 -5.10
C VAL A 409 1.62 -9.48 -3.82
N LEU A 410 1.23 -8.48 -3.02
CA LEU A 410 1.84 -8.14 -1.73
C LEU A 410 1.81 -9.33 -0.77
N ILE A 411 0.64 -9.90 -0.55
CA ILE A 411 0.46 -11.00 0.41
C ILE A 411 1.20 -12.25 -0.06
N ASP A 412 1.09 -12.60 -1.35
CA ASP A 412 1.79 -13.76 -1.90
C ASP A 412 3.32 -13.60 -1.79
N ASP A 413 3.88 -12.42 -2.10
CA ASP A 413 5.31 -12.18 -1.92
C ASP A 413 5.74 -12.35 -0.46
N LEU A 414 4.96 -11.84 0.51
CA LEU A 414 5.26 -11.97 1.93
C LEU A 414 5.27 -13.41 2.40
N VAL A 415 4.21 -14.17 2.12
CA VAL A 415 4.02 -15.52 2.68
C VAL A 415 4.82 -16.61 1.96
N THR A 416 5.24 -16.33 0.69
CA THR A 416 6.01 -17.30 -0.10
C THR A 416 7.50 -16.98 -0.17
N LYS A 417 7.88 -15.70 -0.24
CA LYS A 417 9.29 -15.29 -0.39
C LYS A 417 9.90 -14.87 0.94
N GLY A 418 9.06 -14.43 1.90
CA GLY A 418 9.54 -13.79 3.11
C GLY A 418 10.12 -12.40 2.85
N VAL A 419 10.82 -11.86 3.86
CA VAL A 419 11.43 -10.54 3.81
C VAL A 419 12.81 -10.55 4.44
N ASP A 420 13.81 -10.11 3.68
CA ASP A 420 15.19 -9.91 4.18
C ASP A 420 15.45 -8.42 4.52
N GLU A 421 14.62 -7.53 3.98
CA GLU A 421 14.59 -6.09 4.20
C GLU A 421 13.13 -5.62 4.26
N PRO A 422 12.82 -4.46 4.85
CA PRO A 422 11.46 -3.94 4.88
C PRO A 422 10.84 -3.90 3.48
N TYR A 423 9.80 -4.74 3.27
CA TYR A 423 9.14 -4.89 1.98
C TYR A 423 8.39 -3.61 1.59
N ARG A 424 8.49 -3.25 0.32
CA ARG A 424 7.75 -2.15 -0.29
C ARG A 424 7.20 -2.58 -1.64
N MET A 425 5.95 -2.20 -1.91
CA MET A 425 5.32 -2.48 -3.20
C MET A 425 5.83 -1.55 -4.30
N PHE A 426 6.10 -2.12 -5.46
CA PHE A 426 6.43 -1.45 -6.71
C PHE A 426 5.68 -2.09 -7.87
N THR A 427 5.47 -1.33 -8.94
CA THR A 427 4.82 -1.85 -10.15
C THR A 427 5.62 -3.00 -10.80
N SER A 428 6.93 -3.05 -10.58
CA SER A 428 7.79 -4.13 -11.09
C SER A 428 7.58 -5.48 -10.41
N ARG A 429 6.92 -5.52 -9.24
CA ARG A 429 6.60 -6.77 -8.54
C ARG A 429 5.37 -7.48 -9.10
N ALA A 430 4.51 -6.75 -9.81
CA ALA A 430 3.33 -7.29 -10.45
C ALA A 430 3.66 -7.71 -11.90
N GLU A 431 3.45 -8.98 -12.20
CA GLU A 431 3.65 -9.56 -13.53
C GLU A 431 2.60 -9.05 -14.51
N TYR A 432 1.34 -8.94 -14.06
CA TYR A 432 0.17 -8.63 -14.88
C TYR A 432 -0.31 -7.18 -14.73
N ARG A 433 0.62 -6.19 -14.79
CA ARG A 433 0.33 -4.78 -14.48
C ARG A 433 -0.84 -4.17 -15.26
N ILE A 434 -1.02 -4.59 -16.54
CA ILE A 434 -2.11 -4.08 -17.36
C ILE A 434 -3.49 -4.59 -16.89
N LEU A 435 -3.52 -5.71 -16.16
CA LEU A 435 -4.74 -6.24 -15.53
C LEU A 435 -5.02 -5.60 -14.17
N LEU A 436 -3.99 -4.98 -13.54
CA LEU A 436 -4.06 -4.46 -12.17
C LEU A 436 -4.07 -2.93 -12.12
N ARG A 437 -4.66 -2.29 -13.14
CA ARG A 437 -4.71 -0.83 -13.21
C ARG A 437 -5.53 -0.23 -12.06
N GLN A 438 -5.20 1.02 -11.72
CA GLN A 438 -5.90 1.76 -10.66
C GLN A 438 -7.34 2.14 -11.06
N ASP A 439 -7.62 2.31 -12.37
CA ASP A 439 -8.91 2.74 -12.90
C ASP A 439 -9.99 1.66 -12.83
N ASP A 440 -9.59 0.37 -12.78
CA ASP A 440 -10.50 -0.78 -12.85
C ASP A 440 -10.47 -1.70 -11.61
N ALA A 441 -10.00 -1.23 -10.47
CA ALA A 441 -9.99 -2.03 -9.24
C ALA A 441 -11.43 -2.43 -8.81
N ASP A 442 -12.42 -1.56 -9.02
CA ASP A 442 -13.84 -1.85 -8.81
C ASP A 442 -14.34 -3.00 -9.70
N ALA A 443 -13.89 -3.05 -10.97
CA ALA A 443 -14.23 -4.14 -11.90
C ALA A 443 -13.75 -5.51 -11.43
N ARG A 444 -12.64 -5.55 -10.71
CA ARG A 444 -12.01 -6.80 -10.24
C ARG A 444 -12.54 -7.25 -8.87
N LEU A 445 -12.88 -6.31 -7.99
CA LEU A 445 -13.01 -6.58 -6.56
C LEU A 445 -14.40 -6.28 -5.97
N THR A 446 -15.18 -5.33 -6.51
CA THR A 446 -16.41 -4.87 -5.86
C THR A 446 -17.49 -5.96 -5.80
N GLU A 447 -17.72 -6.71 -6.88
CA GLU A 447 -18.70 -7.82 -6.86
C GLU A 447 -18.29 -8.92 -5.87
N LYS A 448 -16.98 -9.22 -5.78
CA LYS A 448 -16.44 -10.19 -4.82
C LYS A 448 -16.65 -9.72 -3.37
N ALA A 449 -16.35 -8.44 -3.10
CA ALA A 449 -16.52 -7.85 -1.79
C ALA A 449 -17.98 -7.77 -1.35
N TYR A 450 -18.89 -7.53 -2.30
CA TYR A 450 -20.33 -7.58 -2.04
C TYR A 450 -20.80 -8.98 -1.68
N ASN A 451 -20.35 -9.99 -2.41
CA ASN A 451 -20.74 -11.39 -2.19
C ASN A 451 -20.28 -11.93 -0.82
N ILE A 452 -19.20 -11.41 -0.25
CA ILE A 452 -18.75 -11.75 1.10
C ILE A 452 -19.36 -10.86 2.20
N GLY A 453 -20.20 -9.89 1.82
CA GLY A 453 -20.93 -9.02 2.75
C GLY A 453 -20.15 -7.81 3.26
N LEU A 454 -19.02 -7.42 2.61
CA LEU A 454 -18.25 -6.24 3.00
C LEU A 454 -18.64 -4.98 2.23
N ALA A 455 -18.70 -5.05 0.88
CA ALA A 455 -19.11 -3.91 0.07
C ALA A 455 -20.61 -3.64 0.19
N THR A 456 -20.99 -2.36 0.24
CA THR A 456 -22.39 -1.94 0.33
C THR A 456 -23.14 -2.08 -1.00
N GLN A 457 -24.48 -2.14 -0.94
CA GLN A 457 -25.34 -2.13 -2.13
C GLN A 457 -25.07 -0.87 -2.99
N GLU A 458 -24.91 0.30 -2.37
CA GLU A 458 -24.56 1.56 -3.06
C GLU A 458 -23.29 1.42 -3.91
N ARG A 459 -22.25 0.77 -3.37
CA ARG A 459 -20.99 0.53 -4.09
C ARG A 459 -21.17 -0.42 -5.27
N LEU A 460 -21.97 -1.48 -5.08
CA LEU A 460 -22.30 -2.41 -6.17
C LEU A 460 -23.09 -1.72 -7.27
N ASP A 461 -24.12 -0.95 -6.90
CA ASP A 461 -24.97 -0.22 -7.85
C ASP A 461 -24.14 0.78 -8.68
N TRP A 462 -23.25 1.52 -8.03
CA TRP A 462 -22.31 2.40 -8.71
C TRP A 462 -21.43 1.64 -9.71
N TRP A 463 -20.83 0.52 -9.27
CA TRP A 463 -20.03 -0.30 -10.17
C TRP A 463 -20.83 -0.80 -11.37
N LEU A 464 -22.05 -1.30 -11.17
CA LEU A 464 -22.90 -1.77 -12.27
C LEU A 464 -23.27 -0.65 -13.25
N GLN A 465 -23.56 0.56 -12.76
CA GLN A 465 -23.77 1.74 -13.61
C GLN A 465 -22.53 2.07 -14.44
N LYS A 466 -21.36 2.16 -13.83
CA LYS A 466 -20.07 2.40 -14.50
C LYS A 466 -19.78 1.32 -15.54
N LYS A 467 -19.93 0.05 -15.19
CA LYS A 467 -19.74 -1.11 -16.07
C LYS A 467 -20.61 -1.00 -17.33
N ASN A 468 -21.89 -0.69 -17.15
CA ASN A 468 -22.85 -0.53 -18.26
C ASN A 468 -22.53 0.68 -19.13
N ALA A 469 -22.19 1.83 -18.56
CA ALA A 469 -21.82 3.03 -19.30
C ALA A 469 -20.57 2.82 -20.15
N ILE A 470 -19.50 2.26 -19.57
CA ILE A 470 -18.28 1.88 -20.32
C ILE A 470 -18.62 0.88 -21.43
N GLY A 471 -19.43 -0.13 -21.14
CA GLY A 471 -19.84 -1.14 -22.12
C GLY A 471 -20.57 -0.53 -23.33
N ARG A 472 -21.50 0.43 -23.09
CA ARG A 472 -22.21 1.15 -24.16
C ARG A 472 -21.26 1.98 -25.01
N LEU A 473 -20.33 2.74 -24.39
CA LEU A 473 -19.34 3.54 -25.10
C LEU A 473 -18.43 2.67 -25.98
N VAL A 474 -17.90 1.58 -25.46
CA VAL A 474 -17.05 0.64 -26.23
C VAL A 474 -17.83 0.04 -27.40
N LYS A 475 -19.05 -0.46 -27.14
CA LYS A 475 -19.91 -1.02 -28.19
C LYS A 475 -20.21 0.00 -29.30
N PHE A 476 -20.57 1.24 -28.92
CA PHE A 476 -20.81 2.32 -29.89
C PHE A 476 -19.57 2.56 -30.78
N CYS A 477 -18.38 2.63 -30.17
CA CYS A 477 -17.13 2.83 -30.92
C CYS A 477 -16.79 1.64 -31.84
N ASP A 478 -17.10 0.42 -31.43
CA ASP A 478 -16.87 -0.79 -32.24
C ASP A 478 -17.88 -0.95 -33.39
N GLU A 479 -19.11 -0.47 -33.23
CA GLU A 479 -20.18 -0.62 -34.22
C GLU A 479 -20.30 0.57 -35.18
N THR A 480 -19.89 1.79 -34.77
CA THR A 480 -20.03 3.03 -35.55
C THR A 480 -18.81 3.30 -36.42
N SER A 481 -19.04 3.63 -37.68
CA SER A 481 -17.99 4.03 -38.63
C SER A 481 -18.09 5.53 -38.94
N VAL A 482 -16.93 6.15 -39.12
CA VAL A 482 -16.82 7.56 -39.59
C VAL A 482 -16.19 7.64 -40.96
N LYS A 483 -16.57 8.65 -41.75
CA LYS A 483 -16.05 8.88 -43.09
C LYS A 483 -14.95 9.94 -43.08
N PRO A 484 -14.06 9.95 -44.11
CA PRO A 484 -13.00 10.94 -44.23
C PRO A 484 -13.46 12.39 -44.13
N ASN A 485 -14.58 12.75 -44.75
CA ASN A 485 -15.13 14.10 -44.74
C ASN A 485 -15.68 14.53 -43.38
N GLU A 486 -15.96 13.62 -42.47
CA GLU A 486 -16.48 13.89 -41.14
C GLU A 486 -15.38 14.18 -40.13
N ILE A 487 -14.16 13.62 -40.34
CA ILE A 487 -13.13 13.59 -39.30
C ILE A 487 -11.76 14.14 -39.72
N ASN A 488 -11.42 14.18 -41.03
CA ASN A 488 -10.07 14.48 -41.48
C ASN A 488 -9.56 15.86 -41.06
N SER A 489 -10.41 16.89 -41.06
CA SER A 489 -10.02 18.21 -40.58
C SER A 489 -9.54 18.18 -39.11
N ALA A 490 -10.20 17.39 -38.26
CA ALA A 490 -9.83 17.24 -36.88
C ALA A 490 -8.55 16.39 -36.71
N LEU A 491 -8.36 15.37 -37.55
CA LEU A 491 -7.15 14.56 -37.57
C LEU A 491 -5.92 15.37 -37.99
N GLU A 492 -6.05 16.21 -39.02
CA GLU A 492 -5.00 17.11 -39.48
C GLU A 492 -4.64 18.17 -38.43
N ALA A 493 -5.62 18.72 -37.72
CA ALA A 493 -5.42 19.68 -36.66
C ALA A 493 -4.53 19.17 -35.51
N ILE A 494 -4.57 17.85 -35.24
CA ILE A 494 -3.71 17.19 -34.23
C ILE A 494 -2.47 16.53 -34.83
N GLY A 495 -2.19 16.75 -36.13
CA GLY A 495 -0.99 16.24 -36.79
C GLY A 495 -0.97 14.72 -37.01
N THR A 496 -2.14 14.06 -37.08
CA THR A 496 -2.23 12.62 -37.39
C THR A 496 -2.68 12.38 -38.84
N THR A 497 -2.38 11.20 -39.37
CA THR A 497 -2.65 10.85 -40.77
C THR A 497 -4.16 10.83 -41.06
N PRO A 498 -4.64 11.59 -42.07
CA PRO A 498 -6.03 11.59 -42.53
C PRO A 498 -6.48 10.19 -42.99
N LEU A 499 -7.77 9.94 -42.90
CA LEU A 499 -8.39 8.71 -43.43
C LEU A 499 -8.53 8.80 -44.97
N ARG A 500 -8.25 7.67 -45.63
CA ARG A 500 -8.53 7.47 -47.06
C ARG A 500 -9.90 6.84 -47.31
N MET A 501 -10.38 6.05 -46.35
CA MET A 501 -11.67 5.35 -46.37
C MET A 501 -12.29 5.38 -44.97
N GLY A 502 -13.58 5.11 -44.85
CA GLY A 502 -14.26 5.00 -43.57
C GLY A 502 -13.66 3.91 -42.71
N CYS A 503 -13.61 4.13 -41.40
CA CYS A 503 -13.16 3.14 -40.39
C CYS A 503 -14.02 3.20 -39.13
N LYS A 504 -13.91 2.24 -38.26
CA LYS A 504 -14.57 2.24 -36.96
C LYS A 504 -13.98 3.30 -36.05
N ILE A 505 -14.81 3.86 -35.15
CA ILE A 505 -14.33 4.83 -34.12
C ILE A 505 -13.28 4.15 -33.24
N SER A 506 -13.45 2.87 -32.88
CA SER A 506 -12.48 2.11 -32.11
C SER A 506 -11.10 2.00 -32.79
N ASP A 507 -11.05 1.89 -34.12
CA ASP A 507 -9.78 1.87 -34.87
C ASP A 507 -9.06 3.21 -34.77
N LEU A 508 -9.81 4.33 -34.75
CA LEU A 508 -9.26 5.66 -34.55
C LEU A 508 -8.72 5.83 -33.13
N ILE A 509 -9.51 5.47 -32.12
CA ILE A 509 -9.09 5.52 -30.71
C ILE A 509 -7.83 4.66 -30.47
N GLY A 510 -7.63 3.60 -31.23
CA GLY A 510 -6.41 2.80 -31.22
C GLY A 510 -5.13 3.56 -31.56
N ARG A 511 -5.23 4.75 -32.23
CA ARG A 511 -4.07 5.60 -32.51
C ARG A 511 -3.66 6.38 -31.24
N PRO A 512 -2.35 6.43 -30.87
CA PRO A 512 -1.89 7.03 -29.61
C PRO A 512 -2.33 8.49 -29.40
N GLN A 513 -2.36 9.30 -30.48
CA GLN A 513 -2.66 10.73 -30.43
C GLN A 513 -4.16 11.03 -30.31
N ILE A 514 -5.04 10.07 -30.60
CA ILE A 514 -6.48 10.26 -30.62
C ILE A 514 -7.07 9.90 -29.26
N THR A 515 -7.83 10.81 -28.68
CA THR A 515 -8.58 10.59 -27.44
C THR A 515 -10.09 10.58 -27.72
N MET A 516 -10.85 9.93 -26.84
CA MET A 516 -12.31 9.95 -26.90
C MET A 516 -12.86 11.38 -26.77
N THR A 517 -12.24 12.19 -25.91
CA THR A 517 -12.58 13.61 -25.73
C THR A 517 -12.41 14.40 -27.02
N MET A 518 -11.30 14.21 -27.75
CA MET A 518 -11.08 14.86 -29.05
C MET A 518 -12.15 14.44 -30.06
N LEU A 519 -12.46 13.16 -30.18
CA LEU A 519 -13.48 12.67 -31.11
C LEU A 519 -14.87 13.19 -30.77
N SER A 520 -15.18 13.42 -29.51
CA SER A 520 -16.46 13.97 -29.08
C SER A 520 -16.70 15.40 -29.55
N THR A 521 -15.67 16.15 -29.96
CA THR A 521 -15.81 17.48 -30.52
C THR A 521 -16.40 17.46 -31.93
N VAL A 522 -16.26 16.33 -32.65
CA VAL A 522 -16.69 16.17 -34.04
C VAL A 522 -17.75 15.08 -34.24
N ILE A 523 -18.01 14.28 -33.24
CA ILE A 523 -19.02 13.21 -33.22
C ILE A 523 -20.06 13.52 -32.13
N PRO A 524 -21.18 14.23 -32.49
CA PRO A 524 -22.17 14.67 -31.51
C PRO A 524 -22.73 13.52 -30.62
N THR A 525 -23.08 12.39 -31.24
CA THR A 525 -23.61 11.22 -30.53
C THR A 525 -22.63 10.68 -29.50
N LEU A 526 -21.32 10.65 -29.81
CA LEU A 526 -20.29 10.27 -28.84
C LEU A 526 -20.27 11.22 -27.65
N LYS A 527 -20.37 12.55 -27.92
CA LYS A 527 -20.44 13.57 -26.88
C LYS A 527 -21.64 13.38 -25.95
N GLU A 528 -22.82 13.10 -26.54
CA GLU A 528 -24.04 12.83 -25.79
C GLU A 528 -23.86 11.61 -24.87
N MET A 529 -23.37 10.51 -25.41
CA MET A 529 -23.13 9.28 -24.63
C MET A 529 -22.10 9.46 -23.51
N MET A 530 -21.03 10.25 -23.75
CA MET A 530 -20.04 10.58 -22.71
C MET A 530 -20.64 11.46 -21.60
N ASN A 531 -21.69 12.20 -21.89
CA ASN A 531 -22.39 13.09 -20.95
C ASN A 531 -23.59 12.44 -20.23
N GLU A 532 -24.05 11.27 -20.68
CA GLU A 532 -25.17 10.55 -20.03
C GLU A 532 -24.97 10.26 -18.53
N PRO A 533 -23.77 9.80 -18.08
CA PRO A 533 -23.53 9.64 -16.65
C PRO A 533 -23.56 11.00 -15.96
N GLU A 534 -24.38 11.16 -14.93
CA GLU A 534 -24.44 12.42 -14.17
C GLU A 534 -23.14 12.70 -13.43
N ASN A 535 -22.47 11.64 -12.95
CA ASN A 535 -21.25 11.71 -12.15
C ASN A 535 -20.09 10.98 -12.84
N ARG A 536 -18.86 11.46 -12.62
CA ARG A 536 -17.59 10.80 -13.03
C ARG A 536 -17.49 10.50 -14.53
N LYS A 537 -17.95 11.40 -15.37
CA LYS A 537 -17.94 11.28 -16.83
C LYS A 537 -16.54 11.03 -17.36
N GLU A 538 -15.56 11.74 -16.82
CA GLU A 538 -14.15 11.64 -17.19
C GLU A 538 -13.60 10.22 -16.88
N GLU A 539 -13.86 9.68 -15.70
CA GLU A 539 -13.43 8.33 -15.31
C GLU A 539 -14.05 7.23 -16.18
N ILE A 540 -15.33 7.38 -16.53
CA ILE A 540 -16.05 6.45 -17.41
C ILE A 540 -15.49 6.51 -18.84
N SER A 541 -15.28 7.71 -19.36
CA SER A 541 -14.74 7.92 -20.72
C SER A 541 -13.31 7.44 -20.83
N GLU A 542 -12.47 7.73 -19.83
CA GLU A 542 -11.08 7.24 -19.73
C GLU A 542 -11.05 5.72 -19.66
N GLY A 543 -11.91 5.10 -18.85
CA GLY A 543 -12.02 3.65 -18.75
C GLY A 543 -12.42 2.98 -20.05
N ALA A 544 -13.33 3.59 -20.83
CA ALA A 544 -13.71 3.12 -22.16
C ALA A 544 -12.56 3.27 -23.17
N GLU A 545 -11.87 4.41 -23.18
CA GLU A 545 -10.71 4.66 -24.03
C GLU A 545 -9.58 3.67 -23.75
N ILE A 546 -9.25 3.42 -22.49
CA ILE A 546 -8.23 2.45 -22.09
C ILE A 546 -8.60 1.05 -22.55
N ARG A 547 -9.87 0.63 -22.40
CA ARG A 547 -10.32 -0.69 -22.86
C ARG A 547 -10.16 -0.86 -24.37
N ILE A 548 -10.43 0.18 -25.15
CA ILE A 548 -10.26 0.13 -26.60
C ILE A 548 -8.78 0.10 -26.99
N LYS A 549 -7.99 1.06 -26.48
CA LYS A 549 -6.56 1.20 -26.85
C LYS A 549 -5.72 -0.02 -26.46
N TYR A 550 -6.01 -0.61 -25.33
CA TYR A 550 -5.20 -1.69 -24.75
C TYR A 550 -5.84 -3.08 -24.86
N LYS A 551 -6.93 -3.23 -25.65
CA LYS A 551 -7.67 -4.50 -25.83
C LYS A 551 -6.75 -5.69 -26.09
N GLY A 552 -5.88 -5.62 -27.09
CA GLY A 552 -5.00 -6.72 -27.45
C GLY A 552 -3.94 -7.06 -26.39
N TYR A 553 -3.47 -6.03 -25.64
CA TYR A 553 -2.56 -6.26 -24.50
C TYR A 553 -3.27 -6.94 -23.34
N ILE A 554 -4.47 -6.49 -22.99
CA ILE A 554 -5.30 -7.05 -21.92
C ILE A 554 -5.65 -8.51 -22.21
N GLU A 555 -6.06 -8.82 -23.44
CA GLU A 555 -6.39 -10.19 -23.86
C GLU A 555 -5.18 -11.12 -23.78
N ARG A 556 -4.01 -10.66 -24.23
CA ARG A 556 -2.75 -11.42 -24.15
C ARG A 556 -2.34 -11.71 -22.70
N GLU A 557 -2.38 -10.70 -21.83
CA GLU A 557 -2.04 -10.89 -20.42
C GLU A 557 -3.01 -11.83 -19.72
N ARG A 558 -4.31 -11.78 -20.02
CA ARG A 558 -5.30 -12.75 -19.50
C ARG A 558 -4.96 -14.17 -19.90
N MET A 559 -4.62 -14.41 -21.17
CA MET A 559 -4.22 -15.75 -21.62
C MET A 559 -2.97 -16.27 -20.89
N ILE A 560 -2.02 -15.36 -20.56
CA ILE A 560 -0.82 -15.73 -19.78
C ILE A 560 -1.21 -16.05 -18.35
N ALA A 561 -2.03 -15.22 -17.72
CA ALA A 561 -2.53 -15.45 -16.36
C ALA A 561 -3.28 -16.79 -16.25
N ASP A 562 -4.18 -17.08 -17.18
CA ASP A 562 -4.94 -18.33 -17.22
C ASP A 562 -4.04 -19.57 -17.34
N LYS A 563 -2.93 -19.46 -18.07
CA LYS A 563 -1.93 -20.56 -18.13
C LYS A 563 -1.23 -20.77 -16.78
N MET A 564 -0.91 -19.67 -16.08
CA MET A 564 -0.26 -19.75 -14.76
C MET A 564 -1.22 -20.29 -13.69
N HIS A 565 -2.53 -20.04 -13.79
CA HIS A 565 -3.52 -20.63 -12.89
C HIS A 565 -3.47 -22.15 -12.86
N ARG A 566 -3.14 -22.80 -13.97
CA ARG A 566 -2.98 -24.26 -14.03
C ARG A 566 -1.90 -24.78 -13.07
N LEU A 567 -0.85 -23.99 -12.82
CA LEU A 567 0.17 -24.33 -11.82
C LEU A 567 -0.31 -24.06 -10.40
N GLU A 568 -1.16 -23.04 -10.20
CA GLU A 568 -1.77 -22.74 -8.90
C GLU A 568 -2.79 -23.80 -8.48
N ASP A 569 -3.44 -24.46 -9.42
CA ASP A 569 -4.39 -25.54 -9.14
C ASP A 569 -3.68 -26.86 -8.75
N ILE A 570 -2.37 -26.97 -8.99
CA ILE A 570 -1.59 -28.16 -8.65
C ILE A 570 -1.14 -28.07 -7.20
N LYS A 571 -1.86 -28.74 -6.31
CA LYS A 571 -1.49 -28.85 -4.89
C LYS A 571 -0.28 -29.76 -4.72
N ILE A 572 0.71 -29.32 -3.96
CA ILE A 572 1.95 -30.08 -3.69
C ILE A 572 2.22 -30.28 -2.21
N LYS A 573 1.50 -29.57 -1.33
CA LYS A 573 1.69 -29.68 0.10
C LYS A 573 1.42 -31.10 0.61
N GLY A 574 2.38 -31.65 1.32
CA GLY A 574 2.28 -33.01 1.85
C GLY A 574 2.55 -34.14 0.83
N HIS A 575 2.76 -33.81 -0.47
CA HIS A 575 3.12 -34.80 -1.47
C HIS A 575 4.60 -35.16 -1.50
N PHE A 576 5.47 -34.29 -0.98
CA PHE A 576 6.92 -34.45 -1.08
C PHE A 576 7.62 -34.30 0.26
N ASP A 577 8.56 -35.20 0.54
CA ASP A 577 9.66 -34.92 1.46
C ASP A 577 10.81 -34.28 0.65
N TYR A 578 10.85 -32.94 0.62
CA TYR A 578 11.86 -32.21 -0.14
C TYR A 578 13.28 -32.56 0.21
N SER A 579 13.55 -33.08 1.42
CA SER A 579 14.91 -33.47 1.84
C SER A 579 15.43 -34.70 1.10
N GLN A 580 14.55 -35.53 0.54
CA GLN A 580 14.88 -36.75 -0.20
C GLN A 580 14.97 -36.56 -1.72
N LEU A 581 14.51 -35.42 -2.25
CA LEU A 581 14.47 -35.15 -3.69
C LEU A 581 15.84 -34.72 -4.21
N LYS A 582 16.69 -35.71 -4.57
CA LYS A 582 18.05 -35.44 -5.09
C LYS A 582 18.07 -34.83 -6.47
N GLU A 583 17.00 -34.96 -7.23
CA GLU A 583 16.80 -34.45 -8.59
C GLU A 583 16.59 -32.92 -8.62
N ILE A 584 16.27 -32.33 -7.48
CA ILE A 584 16.10 -30.87 -7.32
C ILE A 584 17.41 -30.26 -6.81
N SER A 585 17.68 -29.02 -7.22
CA SER A 585 18.85 -28.26 -6.76
C SER A 585 18.92 -28.17 -5.22
N THR A 586 20.15 -28.13 -4.69
CA THR A 586 20.33 -28.07 -3.22
C THR A 586 19.66 -26.84 -2.62
N GLU A 587 19.76 -25.68 -3.31
CA GLU A 587 19.10 -24.45 -2.89
C GLU A 587 17.57 -24.58 -2.97
N GLY A 588 17.03 -25.10 -4.09
CA GLY A 588 15.61 -25.34 -4.27
C GLY A 588 15.03 -26.25 -3.17
N ARG A 589 15.72 -27.35 -2.82
CA ARG A 589 15.31 -28.24 -1.73
C ARG A 589 15.22 -27.55 -0.39
N GLN A 590 16.24 -26.77 -0.03
CA GLN A 590 16.27 -26.04 1.23
C GLN A 590 15.14 -25.01 1.31
N LYS A 591 14.92 -24.25 0.24
CA LYS A 591 13.86 -23.25 0.17
C LYS A 591 12.46 -23.88 0.19
N LEU A 592 12.21 -24.92 -0.60
CA LEU A 592 10.93 -25.65 -0.63
C LEU A 592 10.62 -26.29 0.73
N LYS A 593 11.62 -26.85 1.42
CA LYS A 593 11.44 -27.42 2.77
C LYS A 593 11.10 -26.33 3.79
N HIS A 594 11.77 -25.17 3.72
CA HIS A 594 11.58 -24.08 4.67
C HIS A 594 10.20 -23.42 4.50
N ILE A 595 9.79 -23.13 3.26
CA ILE A 595 8.56 -22.40 2.94
C ILE A 595 7.34 -23.33 2.92
N ASN A 596 7.53 -24.59 2.49
CA ASN A 596 6.48 -25.60 2.35
C ASN A 596 5.26 -25.10 1.57
N PRO A 597 5.42 -24.75 0.28
CA PRO A 597 4.37 -24.13 -0.53
C PRO A 597 3.16 -25.06 -0.73
N ASP A 598 1.97 -24.48 -0.80
CA ASP A 598 0.73 -25.23 -0.99
C ASP A 598 0.55 -25.71 -2.43
N THR A 599 1.04 -24.92 -3.41
CA THR A 599 0.85 -25.18 -4.84
C THR A 599 2.17 -25.12 -5.62
N LEU A 600 2.17 -25.72 -6.81
CA LEU A 600 3.33 -25.67 -7.73
C LEU A 600 3.60 -24.25 -8.23
N GLY A 601 2.53 -23.44 -8.43
CA GLY A 601 2.65 -22.03 -8.76
C GLY A 601 3.39 -21.24 -7.68
N GLN A 602 3.06 -21.45 -6.40
CA GLN A 602 3.80 -20.85 -5.28
C GLN A 602 5.26 -21.30 -5.28
N ALA A 603 5.53 -22.59 -5.46
CA ALA A 603 6.89 -23.13 -5.54
C ALA A 603 7.73 -22.45 -6.64
N SER A 604 7.14 -22.17 -7.79
CA SER A 604 7.83 -21.54 -8.93
C SER A 604 8.26 -20.08 -8.68
N ARG A 605 7.66 -19.42 -7.69
CA ARG A 605 7.97 -18.03 -7.32
C ARG A 605 8.99 -17.90 -6.20
N ILE A 606 9.38 -19.00 -5.57
CA ILE A 606 10.37 -19.00 -4.50
C ILE A 606 11.75 -18.69 -5.08
N PRO A 607 12.45 -17.64 -4.63
CA PRO A 607 13.82 -17.37 -5.05
C PRO A 607 14.74 -18.54 -4.74
N GLY A 608 15.48 -19.01 -5.74
CA GLY A 608 16.34 -20.20 -5.63
C GLY A 608 15.69 -21.52 -6.05
N VAL A 609 14.40 -21.52 -6.41
CA VAL A 609 13.72 -22.63 -7.10
C VAL A 609 13.73 -22.35 -8.60
N SER A 610 14.40 -23.21 -9.36
CA SER A 610 14.55 -23.05 -10.80
C SER A 610 13.37 -23.63 -11.59
N PRO A 611 13.15 -23.22 -12.86
CA PRO A 611 12.19 -23.86 -13.76
C PRO A 611 12.45 -25.37 -13.92
N SER A 612 13.71 -25.80 -13.84
CA SER A 612 14.09 -27.21 -13.87
C SER A 612 13.57 -27.95 -12.64
N ASP A 613 13.68 -27.35 -11.45
CA ASP A 613 13.15 -27.93 -10.21
C ASP A 613 11.63 -28.11 -10.29
N ILE A 614 10.92 -27.13 -10.87
CA ILE A 614 9.46 -27.20 -11.09
C ILE A 614 9.09 -28.34 -12.06
N ASN A 615 9.85 -28.50 -13.13
CA ASN A 615 9.63 -29.61 -14.08
C ASN A 615 9.83 -30.97 -13.42
N VAL A 616 10.83 -31.11 -12.55
CA VAL A 616 11.02 -32.34 -11.76
C VAL A 616 9.81 -32.62 -10.88
N LEU A 617 9.28 -31.62 -10.18
CA LEU A 617 8.07 -31.77 -9.36
C LEU A 617 6.85 -32.17 -10.21
N LEU A 618 6.69 -31.60 -11.43
CA LEU A 618 5.62 -31.99 -12.36
C LEU A 618 5.73 -33.46 -12.75
N VAL A 619 6.92 -33.92 -13.15
CA VAL A 619 7.16 -35.31 -13.52
C VAL A 619 6.87 -36.25 -12.34
N LEU A 620 7.28 -35.91 -11.13
CA LEU A 620 7.02 -36.71 -9.92
C LEU A 620 5.52 -36.76 -9.57
N LEU A 621 4.73 -35.78 -10.00
CA LEU A 621 3.27 -35.78 -9.89
C LEU A 621 2.57 -36.55 -11.03
N GLY A 622 3.33 -37.11 -11.97
CA GLY A 622 2.76 -37.83 -13.13
C GLY A 622 2.11 -36.91 -14.16
N ARG A 623 2.58 -35.68 -14.30
CA ARG A 623 2.03 -34.63 -15.19
C ARG A 623 3.06 -34.09 -16.16
#